data_145f7503b704ce6f5c442fd07ff82db6
#
_entry.id   145f7503b704ce6f5c442fd07ff82db6
#
_cell.length_a   1.000
_cell.length_b   1.000
_cell.length_c   1.000
_cell.angle_alpha   90.00
_cell.angle_beta   90.00
_cell.angle_gamma   90.00
#
_symmetry.space_group_name_H-M   'P 1'
#
loop_
_entity.id
_entity.type
_entity.pdbx_description
1 polymer ?
#
loop_
_entity_poly.entity_id
_entity_poly.type
_entity_poly.pdbx_seq_one_letter_code
_entity_poly.pdbx_strand_id
1 'polypeptide(L)'
;MYWTKSKGTGGSVLKEENFVVEEIPSRKFFMKYSRLAGGIKEVQGPYTLALLRKKGITTKDAVKFIQMKFNLKKDGIGYAGLKDKFAVTTQYITIKGEIKDFKTDRIDLTKIGYTDKMMQVGELIGNKFTITLRNCKNPQNMAVMEEIKKRAMPNYFGPQRFGSHGDNHEVGRLILRNEYEKVLDLINKRGYNKNLDEISKKTLKFFIHAYQSFLFNKILDTYVSKYSKPSFEEFPLVGYDTKLKNDFASRQLKKVLEKDKISINNFSIRCLGLRCNGSSRSAFVKVGELNYKIEGNSIILTFTLPKGSYATTLLKEITKNVP
;
A
#
# COMPACT_ATOMS: atom_id res chain seq x y z
N MET A 1 11.03 -2.58 -16.79
CA MET A 1 10.42 -2.26 -18.11
C MET A 1 9.28 -1.29 -17.88
N TYR A 2 9.00 -0.40 -18.84
CA TYR A 2 7.85 0.51 -18.78
C TYR A 2 6.69 -0.06 -19.59
N TRP A 3 5.47 0.19 -19.12
CA TRP A 3 4.23 -0.26 -19.76
C TRP A 3 3.79 0.68 -20.89
N THR A 4 3.90 1.99 -20.66
CA THR A 4 3.62 3.01 -21.69
C THR A 4 4.83 3.20 -22.59
N LYS A 5 4.57 3.52 -23.88
CA LYS A 5 5.61 3.75 -24.90
C LYS A 5 6.06 5.21 -24.95
N SER A 6 5.22 6.13 -24.51
CA SER A 6 5.48 7.56 -24.51
C SER A 6 6.68 7.92 -23.62
N LYS A 7 7.41 8.95 -24.01
CA LYS A 7 8.49 9.51 -23.17
C LYS A 7 7.92 10.06 -21.86
N GLY A 8 8.69 9.98 -20.78
CA GLY A 8 8.30 10.51 -19.48
C GLY A 8 8.50 12.01 -19.35
N THR A 9 7.90 12.58 -18.31
CA THR A 9 8.01 14.01 -17.98
C THR A 9 9.30 14.33 -17.24
N GLY A 10 9.98 13.32 -16.65
CA GLY A 10 10.99 13.55 -15.63
C GLY A 10 10.37 14.07 -14.34
N GLY A 11 11.19 14.65 -13.48
CA GLY A 11 10.76 15.24 -12.22
C GLY A 11 10.76 14.28 -11.04
N SER A 12 10.61 14.84 -9.85
CA SER A 12 10.61 14.09 -8.58
C SER A 12 9.73 14.73 -7.53
N VAL A 13 9.36 13.95 -6.52
CA VAL A 13 8.70 14.45 -5.31
C VAL A 13 9.78 14.83 -4.30
N LEU A 14 9.88 16.11 -3.96
CA LEU A 14 11.01 16.62 -3.15
C LEU A 14 10.68 16.71 -1.66
N LYS A 15 9.41 16.90 -1.29
CA LYS A 15 8.97 17.13 0.09
C LYS A 15 7.67 16.38 0.37
N GLU A 16 7.38 16.16 1.63
CA GLU A 16 6.14 15.49 2.08
C GLU A 16 4.88 16.23 1.61
N GLU A 17 4.91 17.54 1.58
CA GLU A 17 3.80 18.39 1.11
C GLU A 17 3.51 18.21 -0.39
N ASN A 18 4.47 17.71 -1.12
CA ASN A 18 4.31 17.39 -2.53
C ASN A 18 3.65 16.01 -2.75
N PHE A 19 3.34 15.28 -1.68
CA PHE A 19 2.68 13.97 -1.73
C PHE A 19 1.49 13.94 -0.77
N VAL A 20 0.32 14.33 -1.26
CA VAL A 20 -0.92 14.38 -0.48
C VAL A 20 -1.78 13.16 -0.81
N VAL A 21 -2.30 12.50 0.23
CA VAL A 21 -3.14 11.30 0.11
C VAL A 21 -4.41 11.47 0.93
N GLU A 22 -5.55 11.29 0.30
CA GLU A 22 -6.86 11.32 0.94
C GLU A 22 -7.51 9.93 0.78
N GLU A 23 -7.93 9.36 1.89
CA GLU A 23 -8.62 8.06 1.88
C GLU A 23 -10.02 8.20 1.30
N ILE A 24 -10.38 7.29 0.39
CA ILE A 24 -11.75 7.17 -0.14
C ILE A 24 -12.43 6.02 0.62
N PRO A 25 -13.36 6.30 1.53
CA PRO A 25 -14.01 5.27 2.32
C PRO A 25 -14.96 4.43 1.46
N SER A 26 -15.29 3.23 1.93
CA SER A 26 -16.20 2.34 1.23
C SER A 26 -17.64 2.88 1.24
N ARG A 27 -18.44 2.55 0.20
CA ARG A 27 -19.88 2.88 0.20
C ARG A 27 -20.61 2.36 1.43
N LYS A 28 -20.25 1.16 1.91
CA LYS A 28 -20.80 0.59 3.15
C LYS A 28 -20.49 1.47 4.37
N PHE A 29 -19.31 2.10 4.39
CA PHE A 29 -18.95 3.09 5.39
C PHE A 29 -19.87 4.30 5.26
N PHE A 30 -19.98 4.92 4.09
CA PHE A 30 -20.88 6.06 3.88
C PHE A 30 -22.35 5.72 4.12
N MET A 31 -22.86 4.56 3.71
CA MET A 31 -24.24 4.18 3.98
C MET A 31 -24.54 3.97 5.47
N LYS A 32 -23.55 3.51 6.24
CA LYS A 32 -23.63 3.45 7.71
C LYS A 32 -23.60 4.84 8.35
N TYR A 33 -22.87 5.79 7.73
CA TYR A 33 -22.56 7.11 8.31
C TYR A 33 -23.11 8.28 7.47
N SER A 34 -23.68 8.07 6.30
CA SER A 34 -24.25 9.12 5.42
C SER A 34 -25.51 9.79 6.00
N ARG A 35 -26.05 9.23 7.06
CA ARG A 35 -26.96 10.00 7.94
C ARG A 35 -26.31 11.27 8.47
N LEU A 36 -24.97 11.39 8.41
CA LEU A 36 -24.20 12.57 8.82
C LEU A 36 -24.06 13.61 7.70
N ALA A 37 -24.00 13.20 6.43
CA ALA A 37 -23.85 14.13 5.30
C ALA A 37 -25.15 14.79 4.84
N GLY A 38 -26.31 14.30 5.30
CA GLY A 38 -27.64 14.76 4.89
C GLY A 38 -28.43 15.60 5.89
N GLY A 39 -27.81 16.16 6.92
CA GLY A 39 -28.51 17.02 7.90
C GLY A 39 -29.54 16.29 8.78
N ILE A 40 -29.48 14.97 8.88
CA ILE A 40 -30.44 14.16 9.63
C ILE A 40 -29.81 13.66 10.94
N LYS A 41 -30.38 14.09 12.06
CA LYS A 41 -30.18 13.65 13.46
C LYS A 41 -28.79 13.12 13.81
N GLU A 42 -28.12 13.75 14.76
CA GLU A 42 -26.93 13.23 15.45
C GLU A 42 -27.13 11.75 15.78
N VAL A 43 -26.39 10.88 15.10
CA VAL A 43 -26.30 9.49 15.49
C VAL A 43 -25.47 9.45 16.76
N GLN A 44 -26.09 9.33 17.90
CA GLN A 44 -25.38 9.05 19.14
C GLN A 44 -24.84 7.62 19.04
N GLY A 45 -23.56 7.45 19.35
CA GLY A 45 -22.90 6.16 19.32
C GLY A 45 -21.69 6.16 20.25
N PRO A 46 -21.19 4.98 20.63
CA PRO A 46 -20.08 4.84 21.56
C PRO A 46 -18.74 5.24 20.97
N TYR A 47 -18.67 5.58 19.67
CA TYR A 47 -17.44 5.95 19.00
C TYR A 47 -17.57 7.33 18.36
N THR A 48 -16.59 8.18 18.56
CA THR A 48 -16.41 9.40 17.76
C THR A 48 -15.85 9.03 16.41
N LEU A 49 -16.48 9.51 15.34
CA LEU A 49 -15.94 9.49 13.99
C LEU A 49 -15.14 10.77 13.78
N ALA A 50 -13.89 10.64 13.39
CA ALA A 50 -12.99 11.78 13.19
C ALA A 50 -12.19 11.66 11.90
N LEU A 51 -11.78 12.80 11.37
CA LEU A 51 -10.83 12.93 10.28
C LEU A 51 -9.44 13.18 10.86
N LEU A 52 -8.52 12.26 10.59
CA LEU A 52 -7.13 12.37 10.99
C LEU A 52 -6.29 12.84 9.80
N ARG A 53 -5.78 14.07 9.86
CA ARG A 53 -4.75 14.56 8.96
C ARG A 53 -3.40 14.49 9.66
N LYS A 54 -2.40 13.92 9.01
CA LYS A 54 -1.05 13.77 9.58
C LYS A 54 0.04 14.08 8.55
N LYS A 55 1.23 14.50 9.04
CA LYS A 55 2.42 14.80 8.25
C LYS A 55 3.67 14.33 8.99
N GLY A 56 4.60 13.68 8.29
CA GLY A 56 5.89 13.28 8.85
C GLY A 56 5.82 12.23 9.97
N ILE A 57 4.68 11.55 10.12
CA ILE A 57 4.45 10.55 11.18
C ILE A 57 3.68 9.36 10.63
N THR A 58 3.94 8.14 11.13
CA THR A 58 3.17 6.95 10.71
C THR A 58 1.76 6.97 11.32
N THR A 59 0.81 6.24 10.69
CA THR A 59 -0.53 6.09 11.29
C THR A 59 -0.45 5.47 12.69
N LYS A 60 0.45 4.51 12.92
CA LYS A 60 0.61 3.86 14.23
C LYS A 60 1.08 4.83 15.31
N ASP A 61 2.05 5.67 14.99
CA ASP A 61 2.59 6.65 15.93
C ASP A 61 1.56 7.75 16.22
N ALA A 62 0.82 8.20 15.19
CA ALA A 62 -0.28 9.13 15.37
C ALA A 62 -1.39 8.56 16.26
N VAL A 63 -1.79 7.29 16.03
CA VAL A 63 -2.77 6.58 16.86
C VAL A 63 -2.26 6.47 18.31
N LYS A 64 -1.01 6.08 18.50
CA LYS A 64 -0.40 6.01 19.84
C LYS A 64 -0.41 7.37 20.55
N PHE A 65 -0.09 8.44 19.84
CA PHE A 65 -0.14 9.80 20.39
C PHE A 65 -1.58 10.18 20.81
N ILE A 66 -2.58 9.89 19.97
CA ILE A 66 -4.00 10.15 20.28
C ILE A 66 -4.44 9.33 21.50
N GLN A 67 -4.04 8.05 21.57
CA GLN A 67 -4.34 7.19 22.73
C GLN A 67 -3.79 7.76 24.02
N MET A 68 -2.55 8.23 24.03
CA MET A 68 -1.93 8.84 25.20
C MET A 68 -2.64 10.16 25.58
N LYS A 69 -2.94 11.03 24.59
CA LYS A 69 -3.57 12.33 24.81
C LYS A 69 -4.95 12.22 25.44
N PHE A 70 -5.74 11.22 25.05
CA PHE A 70 -7.12 11.01 25.53
C PHE A 70 -7.26 9.86 26.52
N ASN A 71 -6.14 9.34 27.04
CA ASN A 71 -6.10 8.19 27.98
C ASN A 71 -6.94 6.98 27.50
N LEU A 72 -6.79 6.61 26.20
CA LEU A 72 -7.55 5.53 25.60
C LEU A 72 -6.84 4.19 25.76
N LYS A 73 -7.63 3.12 25.83
CA LYS A 73 -7.10 1.73 25.76
C LYS A 73 -6.47 1.47 24.39
N LYS A 74 -5.59 0.46 24.32
CA LYS A 74 -4.84 0.10 23.11
C LYS A 74 -5.72 -0.22 21.90
N ASP A 75 -6.90 -0.74 22.13
CA ASP A 75 -7.94 -1.10 21.15
C ASP A 75 -9.01 -0.01 20.96
N GLY A 76 -8.81 1.17 21.54
CA GLY A 76 -9.79 2.26 21.53
C GLY A 76 -9.90 3.03 20.20
N ILE A 77 -9.05 2.76 19.19
CA ILE A 77 -9.05 3.47 17.90
C ILE A 77 -9.08 2.48 16.74
N GLY A 78 -10.06 2.65 15.84
CA GLY A 78 -10.19 1.92 14.57
C GLY A 78 -9.81 2.78 13.36
N TYR A 79 -9.21 2.17 12.35
CA TYR A 79 -8.87 2.80 11.08
C TYR A 79 -8.88 1.79 9.93
N ALA A 80 -9.15 2.26 8.70
CA ALA A 80 -9.29 1.37 7.54
C ALA A 80 -7.94 0.95 6.93
N GLY A 81 -6.87 1.72 7.13
CA GLY A 81 -5.56 1.39 6.59
C GLY A 81 -4.42 2.21 7.18
N LEU A 82 -3.20 1.75 6.93
CA LEU A 82 -1.99 2.49 7.29
C LEU A 82 -1.64 3.47 6.15
N LYS A 83 -1.20 4.66 6.50
CA LYS A 83 -0.73 5.68 5.58
C LYS A 83 0.76 5.94 5.81
N ASP A 84 1.47 6.27 4.73
CA ASP A 84 2.90 6.49 4.73
C ASP A 84 3.32 7.65 5.65
N LYS A 85 4.56 7.57 6.16
CA LYS A 85 5.16 8.61 6.98
C LYS A 85 5.49 9.85 6.14
N PHE A 86 6.12 9.63 4.97
CA PHE A 86 6.61 10.70 4.09
C PHE A 86 5.53 11.19 3.11
N ALA A 87 4.39 11.63 3.69
CA ALA A 87 3.26 12.20 2.98
C ALA A 87 2.40 13.01 3.93
N VAL A 88 1.65 13.97 3.39
CA VAL A 88 0.49 14.55 4.07
C VAL A 88 -0.70 13.65 3.80
N THR A 89 -1.29 13.05 4.83
CA THR A 89 -2.36 12.08 4.63
C THR A 89 -3.58 12.40 5.45
N THR A 90 -4.75 12.22 4.84
CA THR A 90 -6.06 12.37 5.49
C THR A 90 -6.78 11.04 5.45
N GLN A 91 -7.23 10.57 6.60
CA GLN A 91 -7.95 9.30 6.74
C GLN A 91 -9.04 9.39 7.82
N TYR A 92 -10.07 8.56 7.67
CA TYR A 92 -11.09 8.41 8.68
C TYR A 92 -10.61 7.48 9.79
N ILE A 93 -10.94 7.82 11.04
CA ILE A 93 -10.74 6.96 12.20
C ILE A 93 -11.96 6.99 13.10
N THR A 94 -12.16 5.94 13.86
CA THR A 94 -13.16 5.87 14.92
C THR A 94 -12.47 5.77 16.27
N ILE A 95 -12.93 6.50 17.24
CA ILE A 95 -12.34 6.58 18.59
C ILE A 95 -13.40 6.26 19.62
N LYS A 96 -13.14 5.34 20.54
CA LYS A 96 -14.06 4.98 21.61
C LYS A 96 -14.26 6.14 22.58
N GLY A 97 -15.52 6.52 22.80
CA GLY A 97 -15.89 7.67 23.64
C GLY A 97 -15.87 9.00 22.90
N GLU A 98 -16.07 10.05 23.65
CA GLU A 98 -16.06 11.43 23.13
C GLU A 98 -14.65 12.01 23.15
N ILE A 99 -14.31 12.75 22.10
CA ILE A 99 -13.05 13.49 22.00
C ILE A 99 -13.32 14.91 21.53
N LYS A 100 -12.36 15.80 21.82
CA LYS A 100 -12.33 17.16 21.29
C LYS A 100 -11.34 17.25 20.14
N ASP A 101 -11.61 18.17 19.21
CA ASP A 101 -10.69 18.51 18.15
C ASP A 101 -9.35 18.98 18.74
N PHE A 102 -8.27 18.61 18.08
CA PHE A 102 -6.97 19.17 18.42
C PHE A 102 -6.04 19.23 17.20
N LYS A 103 -5.06 20.12 17.29
CA LYS A 103 -4.07 20.32 16.25
C LYS A 103 -2.68 20.41 16.86
N THR A 104 -1.70 19.82 16.20
CA THR A 104 -0.27 19.95 16.43
C THR A 104 0.42 20.18 15.09
N ASP A 105 1.73 20.37 15.08
CA ASP A 105 2.51 20.49 13.82
C ASP A 105 2.40 19.28 12.90
N ARG A 106 2.11 18.09 13.46
CA ARG A 106 2.10 16.83 12.73
C ARG A 106 0.75 16.13 12.64
N ILE A 107 -0.19 16.51 13.51
CA ILE A 107 -1.50 15.85 13.63
C ILE A 107 -2.57 16.94 13.73
N ASP A 108 -3.58 16.81 12.88
CA ASP A 108 -4.80 17.60 12.95
C ASP A 108 -5.96 16.58 13.02
N LEU A 109 -6.71 16.59 14.12
CA LEU A 109 -7.82 15.69 14.38
C LEU A 109 -9.10 16.51 14.49
N THR A 110 -10.01 16.27 13.56
CA THR A 110 -11.32 16.95 13.51
C THR A 110 -12.44 15.94 13.68
N LYS A 111 -13.27 16.12 14.69
CA LYS A 111 -14.49 15.33 14.91
C LYS A 111 -15.50 15.63 13.80
N ILE A 112 -16.09 14.59 13.23
CA ILE A 112 -17.11 14.71 12.17
C ILE A 112 -18.49 14.30 12.70
N GLY A 113 -18.52 13.44 13.72
CA GLY A 113 -19.76 12.93 14.29
C GLY A 113 -19.54 11.68 15.13
N TYR A 114 -20.58 10.89 15.27
CA TYR A 114 -20.53 9.63 16.05
C TYR A 114 -20.93 8.42 15.21
N THR A 115 -20.59 7.23 15.71
CA THR A 115 -20.90 5.97 15.07
C THR A 115 -21.11 4.83 16.08
N ASP A 116 -21.93 3.86 15.70
CA ASP A 116 -22.21 2.67 16.49
C ASP A 116 -21.11 1.61 16.44
N LYS A 117 -20.21 1.68 15.45
CA LYS A 117 -19.20 0.65 15.19
C LYS A 117 -17.80 1.23 14.99
N MET A 118 -16.82 0.49 15.48
CA MET A 118 -15.41 0.77 15.20
C MET A 118 -15.06 0.42 13.76
N MET A 119 -14.31 1.29 13.10
CA MET A 119 -13.77 1.08 11.76
C MET A 119 -12.79 -0.09 11.72
N GLN A 120 -12.91 -0.93 10.71
CA GLN A 120 -12.07 -2.10 10.52
C GLN A 120 -11.09 -1.91 9.36
N VAL A 121 -9.94 -2.58 9.46
CA VAL A 121 -8.95 -2.59 8.37
C VAL A 121 -9.59 -3.11 7.08
N GLY A 122 -9.41 -2.36 5.99
CA GLY A 122 -9.95 -2.67 4.67
C GLY A 122 -11.27 -1.96 4.32
N GLU A 123 -11.87 -1.18 5.23
CA GLU A 123 -13.10 -0.41 4.98
C GLU A 123 -12.86 0.86 4.14
N LEU A 124 -12.00 0.75 3.14
CA LEU A 124 -11.76 1.77 2.11
C LEU A 124 -11.86 1.15 0.72
N ILE A 125 -12.19 1.95 -0.29
CA ILE A 125 -12.16 1.53 -1.70
C ILE A 125 -10.88 1.94 -2.39
N GLY A 126 -10.24 3.02 -1.96
CA GLY A 126 -9.05 3.54 -2.58
C GLY A 126 -8.50 4.78 -1.89
N ASN A 127 -7.60 5.44 -2.58
CA ASN A 127 -7.03 6.71 -2.16
C ASN A 127 -7.03 7.68 -3.34
N LYS A 128 -7.32 8.95 -3.04
CA LYS A 128 -7.08 10.07 -3.94
C LYS A 128 -5.70 10.65 -3.65
N PHE A 129 -4.97 10.95 -4.68
CA PHE A 129 -3.63 11.49 -4.61
C PHE A 129 -3.59 12.87 -5.25
N THR A 130 -2.90 13.81 -4.60
CA THR A 130 -2.47 15.06 -5.20
C THR A 130 -0.96 15.14 -5.03
N ILE A 131 -0.24 15.03 -6.15
CA ILE A 131 1.22 14.90 -6.14
C ILE A 131 1.83 15.98 -7.02
N THR A 132 2.79 16.71 -6.47
CA THR A 132 3.57 17.72 -7.20
C THR A 132 4.92 17.14 -7.59
N LEU A 133 5.12 16.92 -8.88
CA LEU A 133 6.42 16.64 -9.46
C LEU A 133 7.18 17.95 -9.66
N ARG A 134 8.40 18.03 -9.16
CA ARG A 134 9.29 19.18 -9.31
C ARG A 134 10.45 18.84 -10.28
N ASN A 135 11.03 19.87 -10.86
CA ASN A 135 12.19 19.73 -11.77
C ASN A 135 11.90 18.79 -12.94
N CYS A 136 10.72 18.88 -13.54
CA CYS A 136 10.37 18.12 -14.72
C CYS A 136 11.21 18.59 -15.92
N LYS A 137 11.88 17.65 -16.59
CA LYS A 137 12.69 17.95 -17.78
C LYS A 137 11.83 18.27 -19.00
N ASN A 138 10.69 17.61 -19.10
CA ASN A 138 9.75 17.73 -20.21
C ASN A 138 8.31 17.92 -19.71
N PRO A 139 8.00 19.03 -19.02
CA PRO A 139 6.69 19.21 -18.38
C PRO A 139 5.53 19.28 -19.39
N GLN A 140 5.80 19.63 -20.64
CA GLN A 140 4.79 19.69 -21.72
C GLN A 140 4.52 18.33 -22.38
N ASN A 141 5.28 17.28 -22.06
CA ASN A 141 5.08 15.97 -22.68
C ASN A 141 3.98 15.18 -21.97
N MET A 142 2.74 15.47 -22.31
CA MET A 142 1.56 14.86 -21.70
C MET A 142 1.12 13.55 -22.39
N ALA A 143 1.79 13.11 -23.44
CA ALA A 143 1.44 11.88 -24.16
C ALA A 143 1.38 10.66 -23.24
N VAL A 144 2.28 10.57 -22.24
CA VAL A 144 2.27 9.49 -21.24
C VAL A 144 0.99 9.51 -20.39
N MET A 145 0.46 10.68 -20.05
CA MET A 145 -0.78 10.81 -19.28
C MET A 145 -1.99 10.33 -20.09
N GLU A 146 -2.05 10.74 -21.35
CA GLU A 146 -3.14 10.32 -22.25
C GLU A 146 -3.08 8.82 -22.54
N GLU A 147 -1.89 8.24 -22.64
CA GLU A 147 -1.74 6.79 -22.75
C GLU A 147 -2.23 6.08 -21.49
N ILE A 148 -1.91 6.59 -20.31
CA ILE A 148 -2.36 6.04 -19.02
C ILE A 148 -3.89 6.14 -18.86
N LYS A 149 -4.50 7.26 -19.23
CA LYS A 149 -5.98 7.42 -19.19
C LYS A 149 -6.71 6.35 -20.00
N LYS A 150 -6.15 5.98 -21.15
CA LYS A 150 -6.74 5.02 -22.08
C LYS A 150 -6.50 3.56 -21.69
N ARG A 151 -5.51 3.30 -20.84
CA ARG A 151 -5.05 1.94 -20.52
C ARG A 151 -5.01 1.71 -19.01
N ALA A 152 -5.33 0.48 -18.58
CA ALA A 152 -5.05 0.06 -17.22
C ALA A 152 -3.54 -0.07 -16.99
N MET A 153 -3.09 0.17 -15.77
CA MET A 153 -1.68 0.13 -15.38
C MET A 153 -1.35 -1.18 -14.67
N PRO A 154 -0.13 -1.73 -14.89
CA PRO A 154 0.33 -2.88 -14.11
C PRO A 154 0.35 -2.56 -12.61
N ASN A 155 -0.27 -3.43 -11.82
CA ASN A 155 -0.49 -3.22 -10.39
C ASN A 155 0.66 -3.76 -9.54
N TYR A 156 1.89 -3.35 -9.84
CA TYR A 156 3.07 -3.76 -9.10
C TYR A 156 3.00 -3.40 -7.62
N PHE A 157 3.58 -4.23 -6.78
CA PHE A 157 3.98 -3.80 -5.44
C PHE A 157 5.14 -2.81 -5.55
N GLY A 158 5.01 -1.67 -4.89
CA GLY A 158 6.02 -0.63 -4.89
C GLY A 158 7.21 -0.95 -3.96
N PRO A 159 8.30 -0.14 -4.06
CA PRO A 159 9.54 -0.33 -3.28
C PRO A 159 9.31 -0.44 -1.77
N GLN A 160 8.37 0.32 -1.21
CA GLN A 160 8.02 0.29 0.22
C GLN A 160 7.66 -1.12 0.72
N ARG A 161 7.17 -2.01 -0.15
CA ARG A 161 6.86 -3.40 0.20
C ARG A 161 8.11 -4.20 0.54
N PHE A 162 9.25 -3.81 -0.02
CA PHE A 162 10.51 -4.52 0.09
C PHE A 162 11.44 -3.92 1.14
N GLY A 163 11.01 -2.88 1.88
CA GLY A 163 11.75 -2.22 2.95
C GLY A 163 12.77 -1.21 2.45
N SER A 164 13.45 -0.54 3.39
CA SER A 164 14.44 0.51 3.08
C SER A 164 15.66 -0.02 2.33
N HIS A 165 16.02 -1.28 2.53
CA HIS A 165 17.12 -1.97 1.82
C HIS A 165 16.65 -2.64 0.50
N GLY A 166 15.34 -2.67 0.24
CA GLY A 166 14.78 -3.28 -0.97
C GLY A 166 14.81 -4.82 -1.01
N ASP A 167 15.24 -5.49 0.04
CA ASP A 167 15.59 -6.91 0.07
C ASP A 167 14.79 -7.76 1.08
N ASN A 168 13.69 -7.25 1.63
CA ASN A 168 12.82 -8.02 2.53
C ASN A 168 12.33 -9.32 1.92
N HIS A 169 12.18 -9.37 0.60
CA HIS A 169 11.78 -10.59 -0.13
C HIS A 169 12.87 -11.66 -0.10
N GLU A 170 14.15 -11.29 -0.08
CA GLU A 170 15.25 -12.23 0.06
C GLU A 170 15.24 -12.90 1.45
N VAL A 171 14.99 -12.11 2.51
CA VAL A 171 14.78 -12.67 3.86
C VAL A 171 13.61 -13.66 3.84
N GLY A 172 12.49 -13.29 3.23
CA GLY A 172 11.32 -14.17 3.10
C GLY A 172 11.63 -15.46 2.34
N ARG A 173 12.41 -15.38 1.26
CA ARG A 173 12.87 -16.53 0.46
C ARG A 173 13.74 -17.48 1.30
N LEU A 174 14.70 -16.94 2.04
CA LEU A 174 15.58 -17.73 2.91
C LEU A 174 14.80 -18.42 4.04
N ILE A 175 13.82 -17.74 4.65
CA ILE A 175 12.94 -18.33 5.66
C ILE A 175 12.19 -19.53 5.08
N LEU A 176 11.61 -19.43 3.89
CA LEU A 176 10.87 -20.51 3.23
C LEU A 176 11.76 -21.70 2.83
N ARG A 177 13.05 -21.46 2.65
CA ARG A 177 14.06 -22.51 2.36
C ARG A 177 14.67 -23.10 3.64
N ASN A 178 14.25 -22.64 4.82
CA ASN A 178 14.84 -23.02 6.13
C ASN A 178 16.34 -22.69 6.25
N GLU A 179 16.82 -21.68 5.50
CA GLU A 179 18.22 -21.21 5.54
C GLU A 179 18.39 -20.16 6.64
N TYR A 180 18.14 -20.55 7.90
CA TYR A 180 18.00 -19.61 9.03
C TYR A 180 19.31 -18.89 9.39
N GLU A 181 20.47 -19.51 9.23
CA GLU A 181 21.77 -18.84 9.42
C GLU A 181 21.90 -17.64 8.48
N LYS A 182 21.58 -17.83 7.19
CA LYS A 182 21.62 -16.72 6.21
C LYS A 182 20.57 -15.66 6.49
N VAL A 183 19.43 -16.04 7.07
CA VAL A 183 18.41 -15.06 7.53
C VAL A 183 19.03 -14.18 8.60
N LEU A 184 19.67 -14.78 9.61
CA LEU A 184 20.30 -14.04 10.70
C LEU A 184 21.42 -13.14 10.21
N ASP A 185 22.29 -13.62 9.33
CA ASP A 185 23.36 -12.81 8.72
C ASP A 185 22.79 -11.57 8.01
N LEU A 186 21.71 -11.76 7.24
CA LEU A 186 21.12 -10.68 6.45
C LEU A 186 20.44 -9.64 7.34
N ILE A 187 19.69 -10.05 8.37
CA ILE A 187 19.00 -9.12 9.27
C ILE A 187 19.96 -8.44 10.26
N ASN A 188 21.00 -9.15 10.71
CA ASN A 188 21.98 -8.58 11.65
C ASN A 188 22.86 -7.52 10.97
N LYS A 189 23.19 -7.69 9.69
CA LYS A 189 23.80 -6.62 8.86
C LYS A 189 22.98 -5.34 8.81
N ARG A 190 21.67 -5.41 9.11
CA ARG A 190 20.74 -4.26 9.21
C ARG A 190 20.61 -3.72 10.63
N GLY A 191 21.41 -4.21 11.60
CA GLY A 191 21.42 -3.77 12.98
C GLY A 191 20.34 -4.38 13.88
N TYR A 192 19.72 -5.50 13.47
CA TYR A 192 18.73 -6.15 14.33
C TYR A 192 19.36 -6.85 15.53
N ASN A 193 20.57 -7.40 15.41
CA ASN A 193 21.35 -8.09 16.47
C ASN A 193 20.51 -9.04 17.33
N LYS A 194 19.75 -9.94 16.67
CA LYS A 194 18.78 -10.84 17.29
C LYS A 194 18.98 -12.26 16.82
N ASN A 195 18.61 -13.22 17.68
CA ASN A 195 18.40 -14.59 17.28
C ASN A 195 17.01 -14.78 16.65
N LEU A 196 16.79 -15.89 15.96
CA LEU A 196 15.55 -16.13 15.18
C LEU A 196 14.30 -16.19 16.07
N ASP A 197 14.41 -16.77 17.27
CA ASP A 197 13.37 -16.89 18.28
C ASP A 197 12.96 -15.55 18.92
N GLU A 198 13.87 -14.58 18.90
CA GLU A 198 13.60 -13.21 19.37
C GLU A 198 12.84 -12.38 18.33
N ILE A 199 12.75 -12.86 17.09
CA ILE A 199 12.01 -12.17 16.02
C ILE A 199 10.53 -12.56 16.09
N SER A 200 9.67 -11.57 16.25
CA SER A 200 8.23 -11.83 16.32
C SER A 200 7.71 -12.57 15.08
N LYS A 201 6.77 -13.51 15.27
CA LYS A 201 6.07 -14.19 14.17
C LYS A 201 5.48 -13.21 13.16
N LYS A 202 5.04 -12.03 13.61
CA LYS A 202 4.53 -10.96 12.75
C LYS A 202 5.60 -10.41 11.82
N THR A 203 6.82 -10.24 12.31
CA THR A 203 7.96 -9.77 11.51
C THR A 203 8.39 -10.83 10.50
N LEU A 204 8.47 -12.09 10.90
CA LEU A 204 8.78 -13.19 9.98
C LEU A 204 7.73 -13.32 8.87
N LYS A 205 6.44 -13.25 9.21
CA LYS A 205 5.36 -13.21 8.20
C LYS A 205 5.49 -12.02 7.26
N PHE A 206 5.88 -10.85 7.76
CA PHE A 206 6.08 -9.67 6.93
C PHE A 206 7.13 -9.91 5.83
N PHE A 207 8.24 -10.58 6.14
CA PHE A 207 9.26 -10.97 5.16
C PHE A 207 8.72 -11.98 4.14
N ILE A 208 7.99 -13.01 4.59
CA ILE A 208 7.36 -13.99 3.69
C ILE A 208 6.35 -13.30 2.75
N HIS A 209 5.54 -12.37 3.27
CA HIS A 209 4.62 -11.58 2.44
C HIS A 209 5.36 -10.67 1.45
N ALA A 210 6.58 -10.20 1.76
CA ALA A 210 7.40 -9.48 0.79
C ALA A 210 7.84 -10.41 -0.36
N TYR A 211 8.19 -11.67 -0.05
CA TYR A 211 8.50 -12.65 -1.08
C TYR A 211 7.28 -13.01 -1.95
N GLN A 212 6.09 -13.19 -1.37
CA GLN A 212 4.84 -13.35 -2.13
C GLN A 212 4.63 -12.19 -3.12
N SER A 213 4.90 -10.96 -2.66
CA SER A 213 4.77 -9.74 -3.48
C SER A 213 5.84 -9.67 -4.59
N PHE A 214 7.04 -10.16 -4.31
CA PHE A 214 8.12 -10.29 -5.29
C PHE A 214 7.74 -11.28 -6.40
N LEU A 215 7.21 -12.46 -6.04
CA LEU A 215 6.73 -13.45 -7.00
C LEU A 215 5.64 -12.89 -7.91
N PHE A 216 4.67 -12.18 -7.32
CA PHE A 216 3.64 -11.48 -8.09
C PHE A 216 4.25 -10.49 -9.10
N ASN A 217 5.21 -9.66 -8.66
CA ASN A 217 5.88 -8.71 -9.53
C ASN A 217 6.64 -9.42 -10.66
N LYS A 218 7.29 -10.56 -10.40
CA LYS A 218 7.98 -11.37 -11.43
C LYS A 218 7.03 -11.94 -12.48
N ILE A 219 5.87 -12.43 -12.06
CA ILE A 219 4.83 -12.92 -12.97
C ILE A 219 4.33 -11.76 -13.84
N LEU A 220 4.07 -10.61 -13.22
CA LEU A 220 3.59 -9.42 -13.91
C LEU A 220 4.64 -8.85 -14.88
N ASP A 221 5.94 -8.85 -14.51
CA ASP A 221 7.04 -8.49 -15.42
C ASP A 221 7.06 -9.38 -16.67
N THR A 222 6.89 -10.69 -16.49
CA THR A 222 6.82 -11.64 -17.62
C THR A 222 5.59 -11.37 -18.49
N TYR A 223 4.46 -11.00 -17.88
CA TYR A 223 3.26 -10.66 -18.64
C TYR A 223 3.47 -9.37 -19.45
N VAL A 224 3.95 -8.30 -18.80
CA VAL A 224 4.19 -6.98 -19.43
C VAL A 224 5.22 -7.06 -20.56
N SER A 225 6.23 -7.93 -20.43
CA SER A 225 7.23 -8.14 -21.49
C SER A 225 6.68 -8.87 -22.71
N LYS A 226 5.66 -9.71 -22.52
CA LYS A 226 5.12 -10.59 -23.57
C LYS A 226 3.87 -10.01 -24.24
N TYR A 227 3.05 -9.30 -23.49
CA TYR A 227 1.74 -8.83 -23.97
C TYR A 227 1.62 -7.32 -23.92
N SER A 228 0.99 -6.75 -24.96
CA SER A 228 0.74 -5.30 -25.07
C SER A 228 -0.63 -4.86 -24.53
N LYS A 229 -1.51 -5.82 -24.19
CA LYS A 229 -2.85 -5.55 -23.66
C LYS A 229 -2.91 -5.85 -22.15
N PRO A 230 -3.63 -5.04 -21.34
CA PRO A 230 -3.79 -5.33 -19.93
C PRO A 230 -4.62 -6.61 -19.72
N SER A 231 -4.27 -7.38 -18.67
CA SER A 231 -5.11 -8.46 -18.16
C SER A 231 -5.91 -7.96 -16.97
N PHE A 232 -7.21 -8.18 -16.97
CA PHE A 232 -8.06 -7.89 -15.82
C PHE A 232 -8.23 -9.10 -14.88
N GLU A 233 -7.44 -10.16 -15.13
CA GLU A 233 -7.39 -11.32 -14.27
C GLU A 233 -6.67 -11.00 -12.96
N GLU A 234 -6.99 -11.77 -11.94
CA GLU A 234 -6.24 -11.77 -10.70
C GLU A 234 -5.09 -12.77 -10.78
N PHE A 235 -3.89 -12.32 -10.43
CA PHE A 235 -2.73 -13.18 -10.31
C PHE A 235 -2.56 -13.65 -8.86
N PRO A 236 -2.05 -14.87 -8.63
CA PRO A 236 -1.91 -15.44 -7.31
C PRO A 236 -0.84 -14.71 -6.47
N LEU A 237 -1.17 -14.48 -5.21
CA LEU A 237 -0.23 -14.26 -4.12
C LEU A 237 -0.11 -15.61 -3.41
N VAL A 238 0.97 -16.34 -3.69
CA VAL A 238 1.10 -17.74 -3.29
C VAL A 238 1.14 -17.91 -1.76
N GLY A 239 0.48 -18.92 -1.25
CA GLY A 239 0.53 -19.37 0.13
C GLY A 239 0.35 -20.88 0.21
N TYR A 240 0.37 -21.45 1.43
CA TYR A 240 0.29 -22.90 1.63
C TYR A 240 -1.01 -23.56 1.10
N ASP A 241 -2.07 -22.76 0.94
CA ASP A 241 -3.40 -23.16 0.47
C ASP A 241 -3.66 -22.80 -1.00
N THR A 242 -2.64 -22.31 -1.71
CA THR A 242 -2.77 -21.91 -3.12
C THR A 242 -2.99 -23.12 -4.01
N LYS A 243 -4.07 -23.11 -4.78
CA LYS A 243 -4.34 -24.09 -5.84
C LYS A 243 -3.91 -23.50 -7.18
N LEU A 244 -2.91 -24.11 -7.81
CA LEU A 244 -2.45 -23.72 -9.15
C LEU A 244 -3.50 -24.13 -10.19
N LYS A 245 -3.79 -23.20 -11.09
CA LYS A 245 -4.70 -23.39 -12.23
C LYS A 245 -3.90 -23.62 -13.51
N ASN A 246 -4.58 -24.01 -14.58
CA ASN A 246 -3.96 -24.09 -15.89
C ASN A 246 -4.04 -22.73 -16.64
N ASP A 247 -3.54 -21.68 -16.01
CA ASP A 247 -3.48 -20.33 -16.55
C ASP A 247 -2.04 -19.81 -16.68
N PHE A 248 -1.89 -18.63 -17.31
CA PHE A 248 -0.58 -18.02 -17.50
C PHE A 248 0.12 -17.77 -16.17
N ALA A 249 -0.57 -17.16 -15.20
CA ALA A 249 0.03 -16.73 -13.95
C ALA A 249 0.51 -17.93 -13.11
N SER A 250 -0.30 -19.00 -13.03
CA SER A 250 0.06 -20.23 -12.32
C SER A 250 1.26 -20.95 -12.96
N ARG A 251 1.32 -20.99 -14.31
CA ARG A 251 2.49 -21.55 -15.01
C ARG A 251 3.77 -20.74 -14.75
N GLN A 252 3.70 -19.40 -14.74
CA GLN A 252 4.87 -18.59 -14.42
C GLN A 252 5.26 -18.71 -12.95
N LEU A 253 4.29 -18.72 -12.04
CA LEU A 253 4.53 -18.93 -10.61
C LEU A 253 5.29 -20.25 -10.37
N LYS A 254 4.84 -21.33 -10.97
CA LYS A 254 5.50 -22.64 -10.85
C LYS A 254 6.97 -22.57 -11.27
N LYS A 255 7.27 -21.95 -12.43
CA LYS A 255 8.66 -21.79 -12.92
C LYS A 255 9.54 -21.00 -11.94
N VAL A 256 9.02 -19.92 -11.34
CA VAL A 256 9.81 -19.11 -10.39
C VAL A 256 10.03 -19.89 -9.10
N LEU A 257 9.02 -20.58 -8.59
CA LEU A 257 9.13 -21.40 -7.38
C LEU A 257 10.15 -22.54 -7.57
N GLU A 258 10.11 -23.24 -8.71
CA GLU A 258 11.08 -24.28 -9.06
C GLU A 258 12.52 -23.74 -9.11
N LYS A 259 12.72 -22.59 -9.76
CA LYS A 259 14.03 -21.91 -9.80
C LYS A 259 14.54 -21.56 -8.39
N ASP A 260 13.65 -21.09 -7.52
CA ASP A 260 13.98 -20.71 -6.15
C ASP A 260 14.06 -21.94 -5.19
N LYS A 261 13.80 -23.16 -5.69
CA LYS A 261 13.74 -24.39 -4.90
C LYS A 261 12.74 -24.30 -3.72
N ILE A 262 11.58 -23.73 -3.98
CA ILE A 262 10.49 -23.54 -3.02
C ILE A 262 9.23 -24.23 -3.57
N SER A 263 8.51 -24.92 -2.71
CA SER A 263 7.19 -25.50 -2.99
C SER A 263 6.08 -24.73 -2.24
N ILE A 264 4.84 -24.92 -2.64
CA ILE A 264 3.67 -24.35 -1.95
C ILE A 264 3.65 -24.76 -0.46
N ASN A 265 4.06 -25.99 -0.15
CA ASN A 265 4.10 -26.48 1.23
C ASN A 265 5.06 -25.71 2.13
N ASN A 266 6.12 -25.10 1.59
CA ASN A 266 7.07 -24.29 2.36
C ASN A 266 6.43 -23.06 2.99
N PHE A 267 5.26 -22.59 2.49
CA PHE A 267 4.52 -21.48 3.12
C PHE A 267 3.81 -21.87 4.44
N SER A 268 3.94 -23.13 4.87
CA SER A 268 3.56 -23.62 6.20
C SER A 268 4.80 -24.14 6.91
N ILE A 269 5.42 -23.33 7.77
CA ILE A 269 6.69 -23.63 8.45
C ILE A 269 6.37 -24.07 9.89
N ARG A 270 6.32 -25.39 10.11
CA ARG A 270 5.89 -25.98 11.38
C ARG A 270 6.81 -25.60 12.55
N CYS A 271 8.12 -25.66 12.38
CA CYS A 271 9.11 -25.34 13.42
C CYS A 271 9.01 -23.90 13.94
N LEU A 272 8.57 -22.95 13.12
CA LEU A 272 8.33 -21.55 13.51
C LEU A 272 6.87 -21.27 13.86
N GLY A 273 5.99 -22.26 13.74
CA GLY A 273 4.54 -22.07 13.91
C GLY A 273 3.95 -21.01 12.97
N LEU A 274 4.47 -20.93 11.74
CA LEU A 274 4.07 -19.96 10.73
C LEU A 274 3.20 -20.62 9.66
N ARG A 275 2.10 -19.97 9.31
CA ARG A 275 1.27 -20.30 8.16
C ARG A 275 0.96 -19.02 7.40
N CYS A 276 1.31 -18.96 6.13
CA CYS A 276 1.05 -17.83 5.24
C CYS A 276 0.07 -18.27 4.16
N ASN A 277 -1.16 -17.75 4.26
CA ASN A 277 -2.22 -18.03 3.30
C ASN A 277 -1.90 -17.39 1.95
N GLY A 278 -2.42 -18.01 0.91
CA GLY A 278 -2.52 -17.45 -0.41
C GLY A 278 -3.69 -16.46 -0.52
N SER A 279 -3.63 -15.65 -1.52
CA SER A 279 -4.71 -14.75 -1.95
C SER A 279 -4.52 -14.43 -3.42
N SER A 280 -5.32 -13.51 -3.93
CA SER A 280 -5.17 -13.00 -5.28
C SER A 280 -5.09 -11.48 -5.30
N ARG A 281 -4.56 -10.94 -6.39
CA ARG A 281 -4.45 -9.51 -6.63
C ARG A 281 -4.65 -9.23 -8.12
N SER A 282 -5.43 -8.21 -8.43
CA SER A 282 -5.62 -7.74 -9.81
C SER A 282 -4.27 -7.38 -10.44
N ALA A 283 -3.97 -8.00 -11.59
CA ALA A 283 -2.71 -7.77 -12.31
C ALA A 283 -2.61 -6.33 -12.84
N PHE A 284 -3.74 -5.74 -13.23
CA PHE A 284 -3.83 -4.37 -13.71
C PHE A 284 -4.93 -3.61 -12.97
N VAL A 285 -4.77 -2.30 -12.89
CA VAL A 285 -5.74 -1.38 -12.30
C VAL A 285 -5.95 -0.17 -13.20
N LYS A 286 -7.17 0.34 -13.21
CA LYS A 286 -7.47 1.63 -13.83
C LYS A 286 -7.06 2.75 -12.89
N VAL A 287 -6.41 3.78 -13.45
CA VAL A 287 -6.18 5.05 -12.78
C VAL A 287 -7.44 5.88 -12.97
N GLY A 288 -8.11 6.22 -11.87
CA GLY A 288 -9.32 7.03 -11.92
C GLY A 288 -9.00 8.52 -11.84
N GLU A 289 -9.82 9.33 -12.46
CA GLU A 289 -9.80 10.82 -12.36
C GLU A 289 -8.39 11.42 -12.56
N LEU A 290 -7.61 10.89 -13.51
CA LEU A 290 -6.27 11.40 -13.77
C LEU A 290 -6.34 12.77 -14.44
N ASN A 291 -6.00 13.81 -13.68
CA ASN A 291 -5.88 15.18 -14.14
C ASN A 291 -4.48 15.73 -13.82
N TYR A 292 -4.10 16.79 -14.55
CA TYR A 292 -2.82 17.45 -14.32
C TYR A 292 -2.89 18.95 -14.58
N LYS A 293 -2.03 19.70 -13.90
CA LYS A 293 -1.79 21.13 -14.12
C LYS A 293 -0.29 21.36 -14.23
N ILE A 294 0.14 22.11 -15.22
CA ILE A 294 1.55 22.48 -15.42
C ILE A 294 1.79 23.85 -14.82
N GLU A 295 2.82 23.97 -13.99
CA GLU A 295 3.24 25.23 -13.36
C GLU A 295 4.77 25.37 -13.52
N GLY A 296 5.20 26.08 -14.58
CA GLY A 296 6.61 26.14 -14.96
C GLY A 296 7.21 24.76 -15.18
N ASN A 297 8.27 24.42 -14.46
CA ASN A 297 8.91 23.10 -14.52
C ASN A 297 8.31 22.09 -13.52
N SER A 298 7.08 22.33 -13.04
CA SER A 298 6.38 21.45 -12.11
C SER A 298 5.08 20.94 -12.72
N ILE A 299 4.66 19.74 -12.31
CA ILE A 299 3.40 19.14 -12.70
C ILE A 299 2.66 18.75 -11.44
N ILE A 300 1.46 19.25 -11.25
CA ILE A 300 0.53 18.82 -10.20
C ILE A 300 -0.37 17.76 -10.80
N LEU A 301 -0.32 16.55 -10.22
CA LEU A 301 -1.12 15.39 -10.62
C LEU A 301 -2.23 15.17 -9.60
N THR A 302 -3.45 14.94 -10.08
CA THR A 302 -4.55 14.44 -9.25
C THR A 302 -5.09 13.15 -9.86
N PHE A 303 -5.23 12.09 -9.05
CA PHE A 303 -5.76 10.81 -9.51
C PHE A 303 -6.26 9.97 -8.35
N THR A 304 -7.03 8.92 -8.66
CA THR A 304 -7.45 7.91 -7.69
C THR A 304 -6.87 6.54 -8.05
N LEU A 305 -6.53 5.77 -7.01
CA LEU A 305 -6.16 4.36 -7.16
C LEU A 305 -6.97 3.51 -6.18
N PRO A 306 -7.32 2.27 -6.57
CA PRO A 306 -7.96 1.33 -5.65
C PRO A 306 -7.03 0.97 -4.48
N LYS A 307 -7.62 0.50 -3.38
CA LYS A 307 -6.86 0.05 -2.20
C LYS A 307 -5.79 -0.97 -2.57
N GLY A 308 -4.64 -0.86 -1.91
CA GLY A 308 -3.50 -1.75 -2.14
C GLY A 308 -2.64 -1.40 -3.38
N SER A 309 -3.06 -0.43 -4.22
CA SER A 309 -2.23 0.04 -5.34
C SER A 309 -1.25 1.12 -4.88
N TYR A 310 -0.12 1.21 -5.57
CA TYR A 310 1.00 2.09 -5.20
C TYR A 310 1.13 3.26 -6.16
N ALA A 311 0.96 4.48 -5.66
CA ALA A 311 1.16 5.69 -6.45
C ALA A 311 2.59 5.80 -7.00
N THR A 312 3.58 5.30 -6.26
CA THR A 312 4.99 5.29 -6.68
C THR A 312 5.22 4.51 -7.98
N THR A 313 4.44 3.45 -8.25
CA THR A 313 4.53 2.71 -9.51
C THR A 313 3.96 3.51 -10.69
N LEU A 314 2.89 4.25 -10.47
CA LEU A 314 2.33 5.17 -11.46
C LEU A 314 3.29 6.34 -11.72
N LEU A 315 3.88 6.93 -10.68
CA LEU A 315 4.86 8.02 -10.83
C LEU A 315 6.09 7.56 -11.60
N LYS A 316 6.60 6.35 -11.35
CA LYS A 316 7.70 5.76 -12.13
C LYS A 316 7.34 5.67 -13.62
N GLU A 317 6.10 5.34 -13.93
CA GLU A 317 5.61 5.25 -15.31
C GLU A 317 5.50 6.63 -15.96
N ILE A 318 5.03 7.63 -15.22
CA ILE A 318 4.88 9.01 -15.70
C ILE A 318 6.23 9.69 -15.90
N THR A 319 7.11 9.59 -14.91
CA THR A 319 8.39 10.30 -14.95
C THR A 319 9.43 9.62 -15.83
N LYS A 320 9.34 8.29 -15.99
CA LYS A 320 10.38 7.46 -16.62
C LYS A 320 11.78 7.66 -16.00
N ASN A 321 11.82 8.12 -14.76
CA ASN A 321 13.06 8.16 -14.03
C ASN A 321 13.45 6.72 -13.69
N VAL A 322 14.66 6.35 -14.07
CA VAL A 322 15.32 5.15 -13.55
C VAL A 322 15.70 5.48 -12.10
N PRO A 323 15.45 4.60 -11.13
CA PRO A 323 15.89 4.82 -9.76
C PRO A 323 17.40 4.85 -9.67
#